data_a9a496aa572685073497f8842f80e656
#
_entry.id   a9a496aa572685073497f8842f80e656
#
_cell.length_a   1.000
_cell.length_b   1.000
_cell.length_c   1.000
_cell.angle_alpha   90.00
_cell.angle_beta   90.00
_cell.angle_gamma   90.00
#
_symmetry.space_group_name_H-M   'P 1'
#
loop_
_entity.id
_entity.type
_entity.pdbx_description
1 polymer ?
#
loop_
_entity_poly.entity_id
_entity_poly.type
_entity_poly.pdbx_seq_one_letter_code
_entity_poly.pdbx_strand_id
1 'polypeptide(L)'
;VEILAMFALIMLQDRITQYTEEIKAFAPASSADVENFRLKFLVSKGIVKNLFDEFKTVTPEEKRTLGKVLNEFKQLAENTFKEAQEKFGSGEKQKSQELAGDLTLPGQGFQLGSRHPISLVRKEIVEIFKKLGFIVSEGPEIEDDWHNFSALNFPPEHPARDMQDTFFIKKQEGNDITLRTHTSSVQVRLMEAGKPPFRAIMPGRVYRNEAISARAHCFFHQVEGLYVDENVSFADLKQTLYHFVQEMYGEGTKVRFRPSYFPFTEPSAEMDISCTICKGAGCNLCKYSGWVEILGCGMVDPNVLDNCGIDSKKYSGFAFGMGIERITNLKYVIKDLRLFSENDTRFLSQFETELI
;
A
#
# COMPACT_ATOMS: atom_id res chain seq x y z
N VAL A 1 -61.47 -66.88 -3.44
CA VAL A 1 -60.53 -65.82 -3.83
C VAL A 1 -61.30 -64.51 -3.91
N GLU A 2 -62.48 -64.38 -4.46
CA GLU A 2 -63.26 -63.16 -4.64
C GLU A 2 -63.72 -62.54 -3.33
N ILE A 3 -64.11 -63.31 -2.30
CA ILE A 3 -64.55 -62.80 -0.99
C ILE A 3 -63.38 -62.14 -0.23
N LEU A 4 -62.14 -62.64 -0.34
CA LEU A 4 -60.94 -62.06 0.29
C LEU A 4 -60.53 -60.76 -0.37
N ALA A 5 -60.67 -60.64 -1.71
CA ALA A 5 -60.38 -59.45 -2.48
C ALA A 5 -61.38 -58.29 -2.12
N MET A 6 -62.66 -58.64 -2.02
CA MET A 6 -63.72 -57.68 -1.64
C MET A 6 -63.55 -57.19 -0.19
N PHE A 7 -63.09 -58.01 0.73
CA PHE A 7 -62.80 -57.61 2.11
C PHE A 7 -61.55 -56.67 2.18
N ALA A 8 -60.51 -56.94 1.37
CA ALA A 8 -59.32 -56.07 1.28
C ALA A 8 -59.69 -54.69 0.73
N LEU A 9 -60.59 -54.63 -0.25
CA LEU A 9 -61.07 -53.37 -0.85
C LEU A 9 -61.86 -52.50 0.18
N ILE A 10 -62.76 -53.12 0.92
CA ILE A 10 -63.55 -52.43 1.94
C ILE A 10 -62.60 -51.87 3.03
N MET A 11 -61.65 -52.66 3.49
CA MET A 11 -60.64 -52.24 4.45
C MET A 11 -59.77 -51.09 3.94
N LEU A 12 -59.40 -51.03 2.65
CA LEU A 12 -58.61 -49.95 2.07
C LEU A 12 -59.44 -48.65 1.95
N GLN A 13 -60.73 -48.74 1.57
CA GLN A 13 -61.65 -47.60 1.54
C GLN A 13 -61.90 -47.01 2.91
N ASP A 14 -62.13 -47.85 3.93
CA ASP A 14 -62.32 -47.40 5.30
C ASP A 14 -61.10 -46.67 5.84
N ARG A 15 -59.91 -47.17 5.56
CA ARG A 15 -58.63 -46.50 5.92
C ARG A 15 -58.45 -45.15 5.22
N ILE A 16 -58.76 -45.05 3.92
CA ILE A 16 -58.69 -43.80 3.17
C ILE A 16 -59.65 -42.79 3.77
N THR A 17 -60.87 -43.24 4.10
CA THR A 17 -61.89 -42.36 4.72
C THR A 17 -61.45 -41.86 6.12
N GLN A 18 -60.92 -42.75 6.95
CA GLN A 18 -60.39 -42.45 8.25
C GLN A 18 -59.27 -41.42 8.19
N TYR A 19 -58.30 -41.63 7.29
CA TYR A 19 -57.19 -40.67 7.12
C TYR A 19 -57.62 -39.36 6.45
N THR A 20 -58.68 -39.36 5.65
CA THR A 20 -59.26 -38.17 5.06
C THR A 20 -59.89 -37.29 6.15
N GLU A 21 -60.59 -37.92 7.12
CA GLU A 21 -61.14 -37.19 8.28
C GLU A 21 -60.02 -36.67 9.16
N GLU A 22 -58.96 -37.43 9.40
CA GLU A 22 -57.79 -36.95 10.17
C GLU A 22 -57.11 -35.75 9.51
N ILE A 23 -56.95 -35.74 8.18
CA ILE A 23 -56.39 -34.61 7.45
C ILE A 23 -57.32 -33.37 7.55
N LYS A 24 -58.64 -33.56 7.43
CA LYS A 24 -59.60 -32.47 7.55
C LYS A 24 -59.67 -31.87 8.97
N ALA A 25 -59.44 -32.71 9.98
CA ALA A 25 -59.38 -32.28 11.36
C ALA A 25 -58.02 -31.69 11.77
N PHE A 26 -57.02 -31.68 10.89
CA PHE A 26 -55.69 -31.19 11.18
C PHE A 26 -55.66 -29.68 11.35
N ALA A 27 -55.39 -29.22 12.55
CA ALA A 27 -55.23 -27.80 12.92
C ALA A 27 -53.88 -27.61 13.59
N PRO A 28 -52.82 -27.29 12.81
CA PRO A 28 -51.48 -27.13 13.35
C PRO A 28 -51.42 -25.92 14.30
N ALA A 29 -50.76 -26.07 15.44
CA ALA A 29 -50.47 -25.00 16.39
C ALA A 29 -49.00 -24.54 16.33
N SER A 30 -48.13 -25.32 15.71
CA SER A 30 -46.71 -25.04 15.63
C SER A 30 -46.07 -25.52 14.30
N SER A 31 -44.90 -25.01 13.97
CA SER A 31 -44.07 -25.49 12.84
C SER A 31 -43.70 -26.99 13.02
N ALA A 32 -43.53 -27.45 14.24
CA ALA A 32 -43.26 -28.86 14.52
C ALA A 32 -44.46 -29.76 14.15
N ASP A 33 -45.70 -29.29 14.28
CA ASP A 33 -46.90 -30.04 13.90
C ASP A 33 -46.95 -30.19 12.36
N VAL A 34 -46.58 -29.16 11.62
CA VAL A 34 -46.50 -29.17 10.16
C VAL A 34 -45.47 -30.19 9.67
N GLU A 35 -44.30 -30.24 10.32
CA GLU A 35 -43.27 -31.21 9.97
C GLU A 35 -43.69 -32.64 10.37
N ASN A 36 -44.33 -32.85 11.49
CA ASN A 36 -44.90 -34.14 11.90
C ASN A 36 -45.95 -34.63 10.90
N PHE A 37 -46.83 -33.74 10.41
CA PHE A 37 -47.79 -34.04 9.37
C PHE A 37 -47.07 -34.48 8.06
N ARG A 38 -46.04 -33.75 7.64
CA ARG A 38 -45.23 -34.12 6.48
C ARG A 38 -44.62 -35.53 6.60
N LEU A 39 -44.02 -35.79 7.76
CA LEU A 39 -43.39 -37.08 8.06
C LEU A 39 -44.42 -38.23 8.10
N LYS A 40 -45.64 -37.98 8.60
CA LYS A 40 -46.68 -39.00 8.67
C LYS A 40 -47.29 -39.32 7.31
N PHE A 41 -47.61 -38.30 6.50
CA PHE A 41 -48.42 -38.48 5.28
C PHE A 41 -47.60 -38.45 3.97
N LEU A 42 -46.57 -37.57 3.83
CA LEU A 42 -46.01 -37.21 2.52
C LEU A 42 -44.63 -37.77 2.23
N VAL A 43 -43.91 -38.31 3.21
CA VAL A 43 -42.56 -38.87 2.97
C VAL A 43 -42.61 -40.21 2.22
N SER A 44 -41.43 -40.65 1.78
CA SER A 44 -41.29 -41.90 0.99
C SER A 44 -41.77 -43.18 1.70
N LYS A 45 -41.97 -43.16 3.01
CA LYS A 45 -42.57 -44.23 3.83
C LYS A 45 -43.86 -43.77 4.49
N GLY A 46 -44.44 -42.65 4.06
CA GLY A 46 -45.66 -42.10 4.59
C GLY A 46 -46.92 -42.82 4.11
N ILE A 47 -48.04 -42.46 4.77
CA ILE A 47 -49.36 -43.11 4.58
C ILE A 47 -49.81 -43.02 3.13
N VAL A 48 -49.63 -41.86 2.46
CA VAL A 48 -50.01 -41.71 1.02
C VAL A 48 -49.30 -42.72 0.16
N LYS A 49 -48.02 -42.90 0.30
CA LYS A 49 -47.25 -43.84 -0.51
C LYS A 49 -47.60 -45.30 -0.22
N ASN A 50 -47.78 -45.64 1.06
CA ASN A 50 -48.15 -47.00 1.45
C ASN A 50 -49.53 -47.39 0.86
N LEU A 51 -50.49 -46.49 0.85
CA LEU A 51 -51.80 -46.72 0.23
C LEU A 51 -51.68 -46.86 -1.30
N PHE A 52 -50.79 -46.12 -1.96
CA PHE A 52 -50.51 -46.29 -3.38
C PHE A 52 -49.79 -47.60 -3.69
N ASP A 53 -48.95 -48.10 -2.81
CA ASP A 53 -48.30 -49.40 -2.99
C ASP A 53 -49.26 -50.57 -2.79
N GLU A 54 -50.18 -50.51 -1.81
CA GLU A 54 -51.29 -51.46 -1.64
C GLU A 54 -52.28 -51.42 -2.83
N PHE A 55 -52.54 -50.25 -3.40
CA PHE A 55 -53.37 -50.09 -4.60
C PHE A 55 -52.81 -50.79 -5.84
N LYS A 56 -51.51 -51.00 -5.93
CA LYS A 56 -50.91 -51.73 -7.07
C LYS A 56 -51.34 -53.20 -7.13
N THR A 57 -51.71 -53.79 -6.01
CA THR A 57 -52.10 -55.22 -5.90
C THR A 57 -53.58 -55.48 -6.16
N VAL A 58 -54.41 -54.42 -6.36
CA VAL A 58 -55.86 -54.49 -6.59
C VAL A 58 -56.19 -54.80 -8.04
N THR A 59 -57.35 -55.45 -8.30
CA THR A 59 -57.80 -55.89 -9.62
C THR A 59 -58.06 -54.72 -10.59
N PRO A 60 -57.99 -54.90 -11.94
CA PRO A 60 -58.12 -53.82 -12.91
C PRO A 60 -59.47 -53.08 -12.89
N GLU A 61 -60.56 -53.77 -12.56
CA GLU A 61 -61.92 -53.15 -12.49
C GLU A 61 -62.06 -52.23 -11.31
N GLU A 62 -61.52 -52.62 -10.15
CA GLU A 62 -61.57 -51.86 -8.87
C GLU A 62 -60.61 -50.67 -8.91
N LYS A 63 -59.50 -50.73 -9.71
CA LYS A 63 -58.58 -49.60 -9.89
C LYS A 63 -59.23 -48.34 -10.45
N ARG A 64 -60.31 -48.49 -11.20
CA ARG A 64 -60.99 -47.33 -11.82
C ARG A 64 -61.74 -46.47 -10.81
N THR A 65 -62.34 -47.09 -9.80
CA THR A 65 -63.09 -46.42 -8.74
C THR A 65 -62.19 -45.92 -7.61
N LEU A 66 -61.26 -46.75 -7.15
CA LEU A 66 -60.37 -46.44 -6.04
C LEU A 66 -59.27 -45.43 -6.45
N GLY A 67 -58.83 -45.44 -7.70
CA GLY A 67 -57.78 -44.53 -8.19
C GLY A 67 -58.18 -43.05 -8.09
N LYS A 68 -59.45 -42.75 -8.33
CA LYS A 68 -59.95 -41.39 -8.18
C LYS A 68 -59.96 -40.92 -6.72
N VAL A 69 -60.47 -41.75 -5.82
CA VAL A 69 -60.53 -41.48 -4.38
C VAL A 69 -59.11 -41.33 -3.79
N LEU A 70 -58.17 -42.16 -4.19
CA LEU A 70 -56.78 -42.12 -3.75
C LEU A 70 -56.04 -40.88 -4.23
N ASN A 71 -56.31 -40.38 -5.46
CA ASN A 71 -55.76 -39.16 -5.97
C ASN A 71 -56.33 -37.94 -5.27
N GLU A 72 -57.64 -37.93 -4.98
CA GLU A 72 -58.31 -36.86 -4.16
C GLU A 72 -57.73 -36.82 -2.75
N PHE A 73 -57.47 -37.94 -2.12
CA PHE A 73 -56.82 -38.06 -0.83
C PHE A 73 -55.38 -37.48 -0.86
N LYS A 74 -54.59 -37.85 -1.89
CA LYS A 74 -53.24 -37.32 -2.08
C LYS A 74 -53.25 -35.80 -2.23
N GLN A 75 -54.14 -35.24 -3.08
CA GLN A 75 -54.26 -33.81 -3.31
C GLN A 75 -54.72 -33.11 -2.02
N LEU A 76 -55.61 -33.70 -1.26
CA LEU A 76 -56.03 -33.11 0.04
C LEU A 76 -54.84 -33.02 0.99
N ALA A 77 -54.05 -34.08 1.14
CA ALA A 77 -52.88 -34.11 1.99
C ALA A 77 -51.81 -33.05 1.57
N GLU A 78 -51.54 -32.94 0.26
CA GLU A 78 -50.59 -31.96 -0.29
C GLU A 78 -51.07 -30.52 -0.10
N ASN A 79 -52.33 -30.23 -0.33
CA ASN A 79 -52.93 -28.91 -0.16
C ASN A 79 -52.93 -28.47 1.31
N THR A 80 -53.38 -29.36 2.22
CA THR A 80 -53.37 -29.11 3.65
C THR A 80 -51.95 -28.82 4.16
N PHE A 81 -50.94 -29.54 3.66
CA PHE A 81 -49.56 -29.28 4.02
C PHE A 81 -49.08 -27.93 3.50
N LYS A 82 -49.38 -27.56 2.24
CA LYS A 82 -49.01 -26.26 1.67
C LYS A 82 -49.65 -25.10 2.44
N GLU A 83 -50.94 -25.16 2.73
CA GLU A 83 -51.65 -24.16 3.52
C GLU A 83 -51.09 -23.99 4.93
N ALA A 84 -50.73 -25.11 5.55
CA ALA A 84 -50.09 -25.11 6.86
C ALA A 84 -48.65 -24.53 6.78
N GLN A 85 -47.90 -24.89 5.74
CA GLN A 85 -46.56 -24.37 5.50
C GLN A 85 -46.53 -22.86 5.21
N GLU A 86 -47.52 -22.34 4.46
CA GLU A 86 -47.67 -20.91 4.23
C GLU A 86 -47.97 -20.13 5.48
N LYS A 87 -48.81 -20.70 6.37
CA LYS A 87 -49.17 -20.07 7.67
C LYS A 87 -48.02 -20.05 8.67
N PHE A 88 -47.17 -21.07 8.69
CA PHE A 88 -46.07 -21.22 9.65
C PHE A 88 -44.66 -21.03 9.02
N GLY A 89 -44.52 -20.98 7.68
CA GLY A 89 -43.27 -20.81 6.98
C GLY A 89 -42.78 -19.35 6.91
N SER A 90 -43.62 -18.38 7.21
CA SER A 90 -43.24 -16.97 7.31
C SER A 90 -42.35 -16.64 8.52
N GLY A 91 -42.28 -17.54 9.50
CA GLY A 91 -41.45 -17.36 10.70
C GLY A 91 -39.95 -17.53 10.48
N GLU A 92 -39.51 -18.31 9.49
CA GLU A 92 -38.10 -18.47 9.19
C GLU A 92 -37.51 -17.33 8.32
N LYS A 93 -38.32 -16.62 7.53
CA LYS A 93 -37.88 -15.43 6.80
C LYS A 93 -37.72 -14.21 7.70
N GLN A 94 -38.36 -14.17 8.86
CA GLN A 94 -38.14 -13.08 9.82
C GLN A 94 -36.88 -13.28 10.68
N LYS A 95 -36.42 -14.54 10.90
CA LYS A 95 -35.17 -14.79 11.63
C LYS A 95 -33.91 -14.39 10.83
N SER A 96 -33.99 -14.31 9.52
CA SER A 96 -32.86 -13.78 8.69
C SER A 96 -32.78 -12.24 8.68
N GLN A 97 -33.81 -11.53 9.19
CA GLN A 97 -33.76 -10.07 9.37
C GLN A 97 -33.29 -9.66 10.80
N GLU A 98 -33.33 -10.56 11.79
CA GLU A 98 -32.73 -10.30 13.11
C GLU A 98 -31.19 -10.41 13.14
N LEU A 99 -30.56 -10.81 12.02
CA LEU A 99 -29.10 -10.77 11.80
C LEU A 99 -28.62 -9.49 11.10
N ALA A 100 -29.51 -8.53 10.86
CA ALA A 100 -29.08 -7.17 10.55
C ALA A 100 -28.46 -6.62 11.83
N GLY A 101 -27.11 -6.54 11.87
CA GLY A 101 -26.39 -5.98 13.00
C GLY A 101 -26.92 -4.61 13.37
N ASP A 102 -26.70 -4.20 14.58
CA ASP A 102 -27.11 -2.89 15.08
C ASP A 102 -26.60 -1.78 14.14
N LEU A 103 -27.51 -1.20 13.35
CA LEU A 103 -27.20 -0.14 12.40
C LEU A 103 -26.81 1.19 13.08
N THR A 104 -26.92 1.26 14.41
CA THR A 104 -26.45 2.42 15.18
C THR A 104 -24.97 2.31 15.57
N LEU A 105 -24.37 1.13 15.42
CA LEU A 105 -22.94 0.98 15.60
C LEU A 105 -22.20 1.76 14.49
N PRO A 106 -21.15 2.52 14.85
CA PRO A 106 -20.32 3.16 13.86
C PRO A 106 -19.76 2.09 12.91
N GLY A 107 -19.87 2.33 11.60
CA GLY A 107 -19.28 1.44 10.60
C GLY A 107 -17.79 1.25 10.88
N GLN A 108 -17.24 0.11 10.49
CA GLN A 108 -15.78 -0.08 10.56
C GLN A 108 -15.12 1.06 9.74
N GLY A 109 -14.38 1.92 10.43
CA GLY A 109 -13.68 3.01 9.80
C GLY A 109 -12.74 2.46 8.72
N PHE A 110 -12.71 3.13 7.59
CA PHE A 110 -11.73 2.83 6.55
C PHE A 110 -10.33 3.11 7.14
N GLN A 111 -9.51 2.08 7.32
CA GLN A 111 -8.13 2.30 7.71
C GLN A 111 -7.38 2.89 6.52
N LEU A 112 -7.03 4.16 6.63
CA LEU A 112 -6.16 4.82 5.66
C LEU A 112 -4.78 4.19 5.74
N GLY A 113 -4.20 3.85 4.58
CA GLY A 113 -2.82 3.40 4.50
C GLY A 113 -1.85 4.54 4.87
N SER A 114 -0.66 4.21 5.31
CA SER A 114 0.43 5.15 5.58
C SER A 114 1.33 5.32 4.36
N ARG A 115 1.94 6.49 4.22
CA ARG A 115 3.03 6.70 3.25
C ARG A 115 4.37 6.55 3.95
N HIS A 116 5.33 5.98 3.24
CA HIS A 116 6.69 5.83 3.76
C HIS A 116 7.28 7.22 4.10
N PRO A 117 7.91 7.43 5.29
CA PRO A 117 8.38 8.74 5.72
C PRO A 117 9.41 9.37 4.78
N ILE A 118 10.27 8.57 4.13
CA ILE A 118 11.18 9.04 3.06
C ILE A 118 10.40 9.67 1.91
N SER A 119 9.27 9.07 1.50
CA SER A 119 8.44 9.60 0.41
C SER A 119 7.77 10.92 0.79
N LEU A 120 7.35 11.05 2.05
CA LEU A 120 6.76 12.30 2.57
C LEU A 120 7.79 13.42 2.55
N VAL A 121 8.99 13.18 3.08
CA VAL A 121 10.07 14.18 3.12
C VAL A 121 10.58 14.50 1.71
N ARG A 122 10.73 13.49 0.84
CA ARG A 122 11.08 13.73 -0.58
C ARG A 122 10.07 14.68 -1.25
N LYS A 123 8.76 14.43 -1.06
CA LYS A 123 7.71 15.29 -1.62
C LYS A 123 7.85 16.71 -1.12
N GLU A 124 8.04 16.90 0.18
CA GLU A 124 8.18 18.22 0.79
C GLU A 124 9.41 18.96 0.27
N ILE A 125 10.58 18.32 0.20
CA ILE A 125 11.81 18.90 -0.40
C ILE A 125 11.52 19.35 -1.85
N VAL A 126 10.90 18.47 -2.65
CA VAL A 126 10.57 18.78 -4.04
C VAL A 126 9.66 19.98 -4.15
N GLU A 127 8.62 20.08 -3.32
CA GLU A 127 7.68 21.21 -3.36
C GLU A 127 8.35 22.54 -2.91
N ILE A 128 9.26 22.50 -1.96
CA ILE A 128 10.02 23.69 -1.56
C ILE A 128 10.85 24.23 -2.74
N PHE A 129 11.63 23.34 -3.39
CA PHE A 129 12.48 23.77 -4.52
C PHE A 129 11.68 24.13 -5.78
N LYS A 130 10.54 23.50 -6.03
CA LYS A 130 9.61 23.90 -7.11
C LYS A 130 9.14 25.35 -6.95
N LYS A 131 8.82 25.79 -5.73
CA LYS A 131 8.45 27.20 -5.46
C LYS A 131 9.57 28.16 -5.81
N LEU A 132 10.82 27.71 -5.75
CA LEU A 132 12.01 28.46 -6.18
C LEU A 132 12.32 28.34 -7.69
N GLY A 133 11.47 27.66 -8.45
CA GLY A 133 11.63 27.51 -9.89
C GLY A 133 12.56 26.36 -10.30
N PHE A 134 12.91 25.44 -9.43
CA PHE A 134 13.65 24.23 -9.77
C PHE A 134 12.74 23.21 -10.43
N ILE A 135 13.19 22.62 -11.52
CA ILE A 135 12.58 21.44 -12.15
C ILE A 135 13.12 20.16 -11.53
N VAL A 136 12.36 19.07 -11.62
CA VAL A 136 12.85 17.74 -11.22
C VAL A 136 13.46 17.05 -12.43
N SER A 137 14.71 16.57 -12.30
CA SER A 137 15.40 15.77 -13.30
C SER A 137 15.76 14.41 -12.69
N GLU A 138 15.53 13.33 -13.44
CA GLU A 138 15.84 11.97 -13.02
C GLU A 138 16.83 11.34 -14.01
N GLY A 139 17.60 10.37 -13.56
CA GLY A 139 18.56 9.65 -14.37
C GLY A 139 18.75 8.20 -13.90
N PRO A 140 19.55 7.41 -14.64
CA PRO A 140 19.76 6.00 -14.35
C PRO A 140 20.50 5.78 -13.02
N GLU A 141 20.24 4.62 -12.38
CA GLU A 141 20.98 4.19 -11.19
C GLU A 141 22.29 3.45 -11.55
N ILE A 142 22.38 2.94 -12.77
CA ILE A 142 23.58 2.31 -13.32
C ILE A 142 24.29 3.33 -14.19
N GLU A 143 25.54 3.61 -13.88
CA GLU A 143 26.33 4.67 -14.51
C GLU A 143 27.68 4.18 -14.97
N ASP A 144 28.24 4.85 -15.98
CA ASP A 144 29.62 4.70 -16.37
C ASP A 144 30.55 5.56 -15.50
N ASP A 145 31.85 5.35 -15.64
CA ASP A 145 32.88 6.12 -14.92
C ASP A 145 32.81 7.61 -15.24
N TRP A 146 32.52 7.98 -16.49
CA TRP A 146 32.47 9.37 -16.91
C TRP A 146 31.46 10.18 -16.11
N HIS A 147 30.21 9.73 -16.11
CA HIS A 147 29.11 10.44 -15.41
C HIS A 147 29.19 10.35 -13.88
N ASN A 148 29.71 9.22 -13.36
CA ASN A 148 29.79 9.03 -11.91
C ASN A 148 31.01 9.69 -11.28
N PHE A 149 32.12 9.87 -12.05
CA PHE A 149 33.38 10.34 -11.48
C PHE A 149 34.13 11.34 -12.36
N SER A 150 34.50 10.98 -13.60
CA SER A 150 35.50 11.73 -14.38
C SER A 150 35.02 13.12 -14.76
N ALA A 151 33.75 13.28 -15.19
CA ALA A 151 33.17 14.59 -15.52
C ALA A 151 33.07 15.50 -14.29
N LEU A 152 32.98 14.90 -13.09
CA LEU A 152 32.86 15.58 -11.79
C LEU A 152 34.22 15.87 -11.13
N ASN A 153 35.30 15.86 -11.91
CA ASN A 153 36.63 16.20 -11.44
C ASN A 153 37.23 15.26 -10.37
N PHE A 154 36.75 14.02 -10.28
CA PHE A 154 37.34 13.01 -9.40
C PHE A 154 38.64 12.47 -10.04
N PRO A 155 39.80 12.60 -9.38
CA PRO A 155 41.04 12.02 -9.88
C PRO A 155 40.99 10.47 -9.88
N PRO A 156 41.81 9.81 -10.73
CA PRO A 156 41.81 8.36 -10.84
C PRO A 156 42.08 7.62 -9.52
N GLU A 157 42.89 8.18 -8.63
CA GLU A 157 43.28 7.60 -7.36
C GLU A 157 42.37 8.04 -6.19
N HIS A 158 41.25 8.68 -6.49
CA HIS A 158 40.35 9.15 -5.42
C HIS A 158 39.73 7.96 -4.67
N PRO A 159 39.71 7.95 -3.31
CA PRO A 159 39.18 6.83 -2.53
C PRO A 159 37.76 6.42 -2.88
N ALA A 160 36.90 7.37 -3.27
CA ALA A 160 35.51 7.07 -3.69
C ALA A 160 35.42 6.16 -4.92
N ARG A 161 36.50 6.02 -5.70
CA ARG A 161 36.61 5.07 -6.82
C ARG A 161 37.03 3.67 -6.38
N ASP A 162 37.34 3.46 -5.11
CA ASP A 162 37.74 2.15 -4.60
C ASP A 162 36.52 1.22 -4.50
N MET A 163 36.76 -0.08 -4.70
CA MET A 163 35.77 -1.14 -4.51
C MET A 163 35.25 -1.23 -3.08
N GLN A 164 35.94 -0.63 -2.11
CA GLN A 164 35.49 -0.54 -0.74
C GLN A 164 34.31 0.41 -0.55
N ASP A 165 34.21 1.43 -1.41
CA ASP A 165 33.19 2.48 -1.31
C ASP A 165 32.14 2.43 -2.44
N THR A 166 32.45 1.77 -3.57
CA THR A 166 31.60 1.73 -4.77
C THR A 166 31.23 0.32 -5.18
N PHE A 167 29.96 0.10 -5.54
CA PHE A 167 29.50 -1.15 -6.16
C PHE A 167 29.77 -1.14 -7.67
N PHE A 168 30.69 -1.97 -8.13
CA PHE A 168 30.97 -2.19 -9.55
C PHE A 168 30.11 -3.34 -10.08
N ILE A 169 29.31 -3.10 -11.11
CA ILE A 169 28.57 -4.12 -11.86
C ILE A 169 29.50 -4.81 -12.84
N LYS A 170 30.33 -4.02 -13.52
CA LYS A 170 31.35 -4.50 -14.43
C LYS A 170 32.58 -3.63 -14.27
N LYS A 171 33.73 -4.27 -14.04
CA LYS A 171 35.03 -3.61 -14.02
C LYS A 171 35.76 -3.94 -15.29
N GLN A 172 36.08 -2.91 -16.09
CA GLN A 172 36.83 -3.04 -17.33
C GLN A 172 37.65 -1.78 -17.48
N GLU A 173 38.94 -1.93 -17.66
CA GLU A 173 39.89 -0.80 -17.78
C GLU A 173 39.39 0.23 -18.81
N GLY A 174 39.18 1.47 -18.35
CA GLY A 174 38.64 2.56 -19.13
C GLY A 174 37.14 2.57 -19.39
N ASN A 175 36.36 1.62 -18.85
CA ASN A 175 34.90 1.58 -19.01
C ASN A 175 34.20 0.85 -17.86
N ASP A 176 34.44 1.32 -16.65
CA ASP A 176 33.81 0.77 -15.44
C ASP A 176 32.31 1.13 -15.38
N ILE A 177 31.48 0.15 -15.10
CA ILE A 177 30.05 0.33 -14.88
C ILE A 177 29.75 0.12 -13.39
N THR A 178 29.12 1.11 -12.78
CA THR A 178 28.87 1.18 -11.33
C THR A 178 27.41 1.40 -11.01
N LEU A 179 27.02 1.12 -9.77
CA LEU A 179 25.84 1.77 -9.17
C LEU A 179 26.27 3.18 -8.73
N ARG A 180 25.47 4.20 -9.07
CA ARG A 180 25.82 5.60 -8.76
C ARG A 180 25.98 5.82 -7.26
N THR A 181 27.04 6.52 -6.89
CA THR A 181 27.38 6.84 -5.50
C THR A 181 26.74 8.13 -5.00
N HIS A 182 26.23 8.94 -5.93
CA HIS A 182 25.53 10.21 -5.72
C HIS A 182 24.63 10.49 -6.94
N THR A 183 23.78 11.50 -6.84
CA THR A 183 22.90 11.91 -7.94
C THR A 183 23.53 12.99 -8.83
N SER A 184 24.81 13.37 -8.59
CA SER A 184 25.56 14.32 -9.45
C SER A 184 25.74 13.82 -10.88
N SER A 185 25.70 12.51 -11.13
CA SER A 185 25.67 11.94 -12.48
C SER A 185 24.53 12.50 -13.33
N VAL A 186 23.38 12.79 -12.71
CA VAL A 186 22.24 13.41 -13.41
C VAL A 186 22.51 14.88 -13.72
N GLN A 187 23.31 15.58 -12.90
CA GLN A 187 23.76 16.94 -13.21
C GLN A 187 24.61 16.96 -14.50
N VAL A 188 25.55 16.03 -14.62
CA VAL A 188 26.39 15.86 -15.83
C VAL A 188 25.51 15.63 -17.05
N ARG A 189 24.60 14.67 -16.99
CA ARG A 189 23.66 14.36 -18.08
C ARG A 189 22.77 15.55 -18.46
N LEU A 190 22.32 16.34 -17.48
CA LEU A 190 21.52 17.53 -17.73
C LEU A 190 22.34 18.59 -18.45
N MET A 191 23.61 18.80 -18.04
CA MET A 191 24.52 19.77 -18.66
C MET A 191 24.93 19.38 -20.07
N GLU A 192 25.19 18.09 -20.33
CA GLU A 192 25.51 17.58 -21.67
C GLU A 192 24.32 17.66 -22.64
N ALA A 193 23.09 17.45 -22.13
CA ALA A 193 21.87 17.45 -22.94
C ALA A 193 21.36 18.84 -23.31
N GLY A 194 21.79 19.89 -22.60
CA GLY A 194 21.19 21.21 -22.73
C GLY A 194 22.16 22.38 -22.75
N LYS A 195 21.65 23.57 -22.56
CA LYS A 195 22.39 24.81 -22.40
C LYS A 195 21.85 25.60 -21.21
N PRO A 196 22.73 26.35 -20.50
CA PRO A 196 22.25 27.22 -19.42
C PRO A 196 21.19 28.21 -19.92
N PRO A 197 20.26 28.65 -19.05
CA PRO A 197 20.27 28.41 -17.60
C PRO A 197 19.73 27.04 -17.19
N PHE A 198 20.37 26.41 -16.20
CA PHE A 198 19.87 25.20 -15.54
C PHE A 198 19.41 25.54 -14.12
N ARG A 199 18.27 25.06 -13.72
CA ARG A 199 17.78 25.14 -12.35
C ARG A 199 16.99 23.86 -12.06
N ALA A 200 17.68 22.86 -11.50
CA ALA A 200 17.10 21.52 -11.34
C ALA A 200 17.47 20.88 -10.01
N ILE A 201 16.59 20.03 -9.51
CA ILE A 201 16.86 19.10 -8.40
C ILE A 201 16.79 17.66 -8.90
N MET A 202 17.65 16.81 -8.36
CA MET A 202 17.83 15.41 -8.77
C MET A 202 17.58 14.49 -7.58
N PRO A 203 16.31 14.16 -7.28
CA PRO A 203 16.00 13.17 -6.26
C PRO A 203 16.26 11.75 -6.78
N GLY A 204 16.98 10.94 -6.02
CA GLY A 204 17.26 9.58 -6.45
C GLY A 204 17.88 8.70 -5.37
N ARG A 205 17.85 7.39 -5.61
CA ARG A 205 18.55 6.41 -4.80
C ARG A 205 20.03 6.37 -5.21
N VAL A 206 20.89 6.21 -4.22
CA VAL A 206 22.34 6.11 -4.40
C VAL A 206 22.88 4.94 -3.57
N TYR A 207 24.07 4.47 -3.90
CA TYR A 207 24.64 3.24 -3.38
C TYR A 207 26.06 3.45 -2.91
N ARG A 208 26.38 2.93 -1.72
CA ARG A 208 27.74 2.92 -1.16
C ARG A 208 27.99 1.56 -0.53
N ASN A 209 29.18 1.02 -0.75
CA ASN A 209 29.56 -0.28 -0.20
C ASN A 209 29.92 -0.17 1.28
N GLU A 210 28.94 0.23 2.08
CA GLU A 210 29.07 0.40 3.53
C GLU A 210 28.35 -0.72 4.28
N ALA A 211 28.88 -1.11 5.45
CA ALA A 211 28.23 -2.07 6.32
C ALA A 211 26.92 -1.49 6.91
N ILE A 212 25.83 -2.26 6.82
CA ILE A 212 24.52 -1.85 7.33
C ILE A 212 24.57 -1.70 8.86
N SER A 213 24.16 -0.53 9.34
CA SER A 213 24.11 -0.19 10.75
C SER A 213 22.96 0.78 11.06
N ALA A 214 22.79 1.15 12.30
CA ALA A 214 21.81 2.20 12.68
C ALA A 214 22.11 3.59 12.04
N ARG A 215 23.32 3.79 11.49
CA ARG A 215 23.80 5.09 10.96
C ARG A 215 24.25 5.06 9.53
N ALA A 216 24.42 3.90 8.91
CA ALA A 216 24.85 3.69 7.55
C ALA A 216 24.04 2.56 6.90
N HIS A 217 23.82 2.67 5.61
CA HIS A 217 23.15 1.64 4.80
C HIS A 217 23.81 1.57 3.43
N CYS A 218 23.79 0.40 2.80
CA CYS A 218 24.37 0.19 1.47
C CYS A 218 23.64 0.93 0.34
N PHE A 219 22.47 1.44 0.59
CA PHE A 219 21.76 2.41 -0.27
C PHE A 219 21.04 3.45 0.59
N PHE A 220 20.85 4.63 0.05
CA PHE A 220 20.06 5.70 0.65
C PHE A 220 19.52 6.63 -0.44
N HIS A 221 18.77 7.65 -0.07
CA HIS A 221 18.18 8.58 -1.02
C HIS A 221 18.81 9.96 -0.87
N GLN A 222 19.17 10.56 -2.00
CA GLN A 222 19.67 11.93 -2.05
C GLN A 222 18.72 12.83 -2.84
N VAL A 223 18.74 14.11 -2.53
CA VAL A 223 18.34 15.17 -3.43
C VAL A 223 19.53 16.07 -3.62
N GLU A 224 19.98 16.18 -4.85
CA GLU A 224 20.96 17.19 -5.23
C GLU A 224 20.29 18.30 -6.02
N GLY A 225 20.89 19.49 -5.99
CA GLY A 225 20.42 20.64 -6.75
C GLY A 225 21.54 21.24 -7.54
N LEU A 226 21.23 21.72 -8.73
CA LEU A 226 22.13 22.45 -9.63
C LEU A 226 21.44 23.72 -10.10
N TYR A 227 22.14 24.85 -9.97
CA TYR A 227 21.77 26.09 -10.62
C TYR A 227 22.98 26.65 -11.36
N VAL A 228 22.88 26.81 -12.66
CA VAL A 228 23.91 27.38 -13.54
C VAL A 228 23.30 28.47 -14.39
N ASP A 229 23.87 29.67 -14.31
CA ASP A 229 23.44 30.83 -15.11
C ASP A 229 24.59 31.84 -15.20
N GLU A 230 24.37 32.98 -15.83
CA GLU A 230 25.34 34.07 -15.83
C GLU A 230 25.39 34.74 -14.44
N ASN A 231 26.58 35.00 -13.92
CA ASN A 231 26.85 35.72 -12.66
C ASN A 231 26.25 35.10 -11.38
N VAL A 232 26.06 33.77 -11.33
CA VAL A 232 25.62 33.08 -10.10
C VAL A 232 26.74 33.15 -9.06
N SER A 233 26.35 33.43 -7.81
CA SER A 233 27.28 33.67 -6.70
C SER A 233 27.04 32.73 -5.51
N PHE A 234 28.01 32.67 -4.61
CA PHE A 234 27.87 31.96 -3.34
C PHE A 234 26.78 32.60 -2.42
N ALA A 235 26.45 33.87 -2.64
CA ALA A 235 25.35 34.50 -1.94
C ALA A 235 23.98 33.94 -2.36
N ASP A 236 23.80 33.63 -3.67
CA ASP A 236 22.61 33.02 -4.22
C ASP A 236 22.41 31.61 -3.65
N LEU A 237 23.51 30.84 -3.55
CA LEU A 237 23.52 29.53 -2.89
C LEU A 237 23.03 29.64 -1.43
N LYS A 238 23.63 30.56 -0.66
CA LYS A 238 23.23 30.78 0.74
C LYS A 238 21.77 31.14 0.86
N GLN A 239 21.28 32.07 0.06
CA GLN A 239 19.88 32.49 0.09
C GLN A 239 18.92 31.35 -0.22
N THR A 240 19.22 30.56 -1.22
CA THR A 240 18.45 29.36 -1.59
C THR A 240 18.38 28.37 -0.44
N LEU A 241 19.50 28.09 0.21
CA LEU A 241 19.58 27.13 1.29
C LEU A 241 18.97 27.67 2.62
N TYR A 242 19.07 28.97 2.89
CA TYR A 242 18.37 29.60 4.00
C TYR A 242 16.85 29.47 3.84
N HIS A 243 16.33 29.74 2.65
CA HIS A 243 14.91 29.56 2.37
C HIS A 243 14.48 28.09 2.57
N PHE A 244 15.25 27.13 2.05
CA PHE A 244 15.00 25.71 2.27
C PHE A 244 14.91 25.35 3.76
N VAL A 245 15.84 25.84 4.59
CA VAL A 245 15.84 25.56 6.03
C VAL A 245 14.63 26.16 6.73
N GLN A 246 14.25 27.38 6.38
CA GLN A 246 13.08 28.04 6.98
C GLN A 246 11.78 27.29 6.64
N GLU A 247 11.60 26.89 5.38
CA GLU A 247 10.41 26.12 4.95
C GLU A 247 10.37 24.71 5.60
N MET A 248 11.52 24.02 5.68
CA MET A 248 11.60 22.64 6.17
C MET A 248 11.55 22.53 7.69
N TYR A 249 12.18 23.44 8.42
CA TYR A 249 12.39 23.37 9.88
C TYR A 249 11.79 24.53 10.66
N GLY A 250 11.22 25.50 9.98
CA GLY A 250 10.57 26.68 10.56
C GLY A 250 11.51 27.83 10.84
N GLU A 251 10.88 29.01 11.02
CA GLU A 251 11.56 30.25 11.39
C GLU A 251 12.27 30.09 12.73
N GLY A 252 13.49 30.60 12.83
CA GLY A 252 14.31 30.53 14.05
C GLY A 252 15.34 29.40 14.05
N THR A 253 15.34 28.49 13.07
CA THR A 253 16.40 27.52 12.89
C THR A 253 17.68 28.21 12.43
N LYS A 254 18.73 28.13 13.27
CA LYS A 254 20.02 28.74 12.95
C LYS A 254 20.80 27.92 11.98
N VAL A 255 21.47 28.56 11.04
CA VAL A 255 22.29 27.92 10.00
C VAL A 255 23.73 28.40 10.15
N ARG A 256 24.69 27.54 9.92
CA ARG A 256 26.10 27.88 9.73
C ARG A 256 26.69 27.12 8.57
N PHE A 257 27.61 27.74 7.86
CA PHE A 257 28.42 27.13 6.84
C PHE A 257 29.82 26.90 7.38
N ARG A 258 30.36 25.71 7.14
CA ARG A 258 31.75 25.35 7.45
C ARG A 258 32.48 25.09 6.14
N PRO A 259 33.70 25.62 5.94
CA PRO A 259 34.51 25.23 4.78
C PRO A 259 34.67 23.72 4.70
N SER A 260 34.59 23.18 3.51
CA SER A 260 34.81 21.77 3.20
C SER A 260 35.49 21.64 1.84
N TYR A 261 35.74 20.43 1.41
CA TYR A 261 36.29 20.13 0.10
C TYR A 261 35.49 19.04 -0.60
N PHE A 262 35.11 19.32 -1.85
CA PHE A 262 34.56 18.35 -2.78
C PHE A 262 35.20 18.53 -4.13
N PRO A 263 35.53 17.44 -4.87
CA PRO A 263 36.23 17.54 -6.17
C PRO A 263 35.49 18.38 -7.21
N PHE A 264 34.17 18.43 -7.13
CA PHE A 264 33.28 19.06 -8.11
C PHE A 264 32.82 20.48 -7.74
N THR A 265 33.26 21.02 -6.60
CA THR A 265 32.89 22.38 -6.17
C THR A 265 34.08 23.14 -5.56
N GLU A 266 34.20 24.46 -5.86
CA GLU A 266 35.18 25.37 -5.28
C GLU A 266 34.64 26.81 -5.33
N PRO A 267 34.46 27.53 -4.21
CA PRO A 267 34.60 27.03 -2.83
C PRO A 267 33.51 26.06 -2.43
N SER A 268 33.86 25.14 -1.53
CA SER A 268 32.95 24.14 -0.98
C SER A 268 32.63 24.43 0.48
N ALA A 269 31.43 24.04 0.92
CA ALA A 269 30.99 24.15 2.30
C ALA A 269 30.07 23.03 2.71
N GLU A 270 30.08 22.70 3.98
CA GLU A 270 29.01 21.92 4.63
C GLU A 270 28.09 22.84 5.38
N MET A 271 26.79 22.57 5.30
CA MET A 271 25.79 23.34 6.02
C MET A 271 25.25 22.56 7.22
N ASP A 272 25.37 23.18 8.40
CA ASP A 272 24.80 22.69 9.64
C ASP A 272 23.59 23.55 10.03
N ILE A 273 22.62 22.92 10.68
CA ILE A 273 21.52 23.58 11.37
C ILE A 273 21.63 23.40 12.88
N SER A 274 21.06 24.34 13.64
CA SER A 274 20.88 24.13 15.08
C SER A 274 20.01 22.90 15.31
N CYS A 275 20.43 22.01 16.20
CA CYS A 275 19.73 20.76 16.46
C CYS A 275 18.27 21.04 16.85
N THR A 276 17.32 20.53 16.07
CA THR A 276 15.88 20.76 16.28
C THR A 276 15.36 20.10 17.57
N ILE A 277 16.03 19.03 18.02
CA ILE A 277 15.64 18.26 19.22
C ILE A 277 16.03 18.97 20.52
N CYS A 278 17.31 19.39 20.63
CA CYS A 278 17.80 20.04 21.83
C CYS A 278 17.85 21.57 21.71
N LYS A 279 17.41 22.13 20.60
CA LYS A 279 17.41 23.57 20.31
C LYS A 279 18.79 24.24 20.51
N GLY A 280 19.85 23.48 20.20
CA GLY A 280 21.23 23.95 20.34
C GLY A 280 21.87 23.66 21.69
N ALA A 281 21.18 23.12 22.69
CA ALA A 281 21.72 22.86 24.02
C ALA A 281 22.72 21.67 24.08
N GLY A 282 22.69 20.79 23.07
CA GLY A 282 23.49 19.58 23.02
C GLY A 282 22.71 18.33 23.45
N CYS A 283 22.75 17.27 22.66
CA CYS A 283 22.15 15.96 22.94
C CYS A 283 22.91 14.83 22.21
N ASN A 284 22.56 13.59 22.49
CA ASN A 284 23.20 12.44 21.84
C ASN A 284 23.12 12.46 20.31
N LEU A 285 22.04 12.98 19.74
CA LEU A 285 21.87 13.05 18.29
C LEU A 285 22.88 14.00 17.65
N CYS A 286 23.06 15.20 18.20
CA CYS A 286 24.02 16.18 17.73
C CYS A 286 25.42 15.98 18.35
N LYS A 287 25.67 14.87 19.03
CA LYS A 287 26.94 14.58 19.75
C LYS A 287 27.38 15.73 20.66
N TYR A 288 26.41 16.33 21.34
CA TYR A 288 26.56 17.46 22.27
C TYR A 288 27.09 18.76 21.65
N SER A 289 27.21 18.82 20.30
CA SER A 289 27.68 20.02 19.59
C SER A 289 26.62 21.13 19.50
N GLY A 290 25.33 20.77 19.63
CA GLY A 290 24.19 21.63 19.36
C GLY A 290 23.89 21.83 17.87
N TRP A 291 24.70 21.25 16.95
CA TRP A 291 24.61 21.41 15.50
C TRP A 291 24.52 20.07 14.80
N VAL A 292 23.80 20.04 13.70
CA VAL A 292 23.68 18.85 12.85
C VAL A 292 23.92 19.24 11.41
N GLU A 293 24.90 18.59 10.78
CA GLU A 293 25.14 18.70 9.36
C GLU A 293 23.98 18.07 8.58
N ILE A 294 23.46 18.81 7.58
CA ILE A 294 22.34 18.35 6.76
C ILE A 294 22.67 18.20 5.29
N LEU A 295 23.66 18.95 4.77
CA LEU A 295 24.05 18.90 3.37
C LEU A 295 25.46 19.42 3.12
N GLY A 296 26.04 18.98 1.99
CA GLY A 296 27.19 19.60 1.36
C GLY A 296 26.78 20.53 0.22
N CYS A 297 27.55 21.57 -0.03
CA CYS A 297 27.26 22.53 -1.10
C CYS A 297 28.52 23.28 -1.56
N GLY A 298 28.44 23.98 -2.67
CA GLY A 298 29.53 24.80 -3.17
C GLY A 298 29.24 25.42 -4.53
N MET A 299 30.17 26.25 -4.99
CA MET A 299 30.15 26.73 -6.38
C MET A 299 30.66 25.61 -7.27
N VAL A 300 30.03 25.38 -8.42
CA VAL A 300 30.45 24.36 -9.38
C VAL A 300 31.83 24.69 -9.86
N ASP A 301 32.74 23.71 -9.80
CA ASP A 301 34.11 23.87 -10.28
C ASP A 301 34.12 24.18 -11.80
N PRO A 302 34.89 25.19 -12.27
CA PRO A 302 34.99 25.52 -13.69
C PRO A 302 35.31 24.32 -14.58
N ASN A 303 36.17 23.40 -14.13
CA ASN A 303 36.51 22.20 -14.90
C ASN A 303 35.28 21.30 -15.12
N VAL A 304 34.35 21.22 -14.15
CA VAL A 304 33.11 20.43 -14.32
C VAL A 304 32.22 21.04 -15.41
N LEU A 305 32.11 22.38 -15.45
CA LEU A 305 31.37 23.07 -16.52
C LEU A 305 32.02 22.81 -17.89
N ASP A 306 33.32 22.97 -17.97
CA ASP A 306 34.10 22.79 -19.23
C ASP A 306 34.05 21.33 -19.69
N ASN A 307 34.13 20.33 -18.78
CA ASN A 307 33.96 18.91 -19.07
C ASN A 307 32.59 18.60 -19.69
N CYS A 308 31.56 19.32 -19.29
CA CYS A 308 30.21 19.19 -19.82
C CYS A 308 29.94 20.10 -21.04
N GLY A 309 30.96 20.78 -21.59
CA GLY A 309 30.82 21.64 -22.76
C GLY A 309 30.17 23.00 -22.49
N ILE A 310 30.18 23.47 -21.23
CA ILE A 310 29.65 24.78 -20.81
C ILE A 310 30.83 25.73 -20.60
N ASP A 311 30.80 26.92 -21.23
CA ASP A 311 31.83 27.93 -21.11
C ASP A 311 31.86 28.49 -19.66
N SER A 312 32.84 28.04 -18.88
CA SER A 312 33.07 28.43 -17.49
C SER A 312 33.47 29.90 -17.30
N LYS A 313 33.86 30.60 -18.37
CA LYS A 313 34.15 32.04 -18.35
C LYS A 313 32.87 32.88 -18.42
N LYS A 314 31.82 32.34 -18.99
CA LYS A 314 30.51 32.99 -19.16
C LYS A 314 29.54 32.62 -18.07
N TYR A 315 29.53 31.35 -17.70
CA TYR A 315 28.56 30.80 -16.75
C TYR A 315 29.24 30.41 -15.44
N SER A 316 28.52 30.61 -14.37
CA SER A 316 28.85 30.11 -13.04
C SER A 316 27.65 29.39 -12.44
N GLY A 317 27.87 28.60 -11.42
CA GLY A 317 26.77 27.88 -10.82
C GLY A 317 27.06 27.41 -9.41
N PHE A 318 26.03 26.94 -8.73
CA PHE A 318 26.18 26.27 -7.46
C PHE A 318 25.50 24.90 -7.48
N ALA A 319 26.01 24.02 -6.64
CA ALA A 319 25.40 22.73 -6.38
C ALA A 319 25.30 22.47 -4.86
N PHE A 320 24.34 21.65 -4.48
CA PHE A 320 24.18 21.15 -3.12
C PHE A 320 23.64 19.72 -3.14
N GLY A 321 23.90 18.95 -2.07
CA GLY A 321 23.42 17.58 -1.96
C GLY A 321 23.06 17.22 -0.51
N MET A 322 21.87 16.65 -0.33
CA MET A 322 21.35 16.25 0.98
C MET A 322 20.83 14.81 0.98
N GLY A 323 21.10 14.08 2.07
CA GLY A 323 20.53 12.76 2.30
C GLY A 323 19.12 12.86 2.88
N ILE A 324 18.12 12.27 2.20
CA ILE A 324 16.72 12.35 2.63
C ILE A 324 16.53 11.65 3.99
N GLU A 325 17.22 10.54 4.23
CA GLU A 325 17.16 9.81 5.51
C GLU A 325 17.60 10.68 6.69
N ARG A 326 18.67 11.47 6.50
CA ARG A 326 19.14 12.38 7.56
C ARG A 326 18.12 13.46 7.89
N ILE A 327 17.51 14.06 6.88
CA ILE A 327 16.43 15.05 7.06
C ILE A 327 15.22 14.39 7.73
N THR A 328 14.83 13.19 7.29
CA THR A 328 13.73 12.40 7.86
C THR A 328 13.99 12.06 9.33
N ASN A 329 15.21 11.64 9.66
CA ASN A 329 15.61 11.35 11.04
C ASN A 329 15.45 12.57 11.95
N LEU A 330 15.86 13.74 11.47
CA LEU A 330 15.72 15.01 12.23
C LEU A 330 14.27 15.42 12.40
N LYS A 331 13.46 15.27 11.35
CA LYS A 331 12.06 15.69 11.35
C LYS A 331 11.19 14.81 12.25
N TYR A 332 11.38 13.49 12.19
CA TYR A 332 10.55 12.52 12.91
C TYR A 332 11.27 11.88 14.12
N VAL A 333 12.46 12.34 14.46
CA VAL A 333 13.26 11.85 15.62
C VAL A 333 13.55 10.33 15.52
N ILE A 334 13.79 9.84 14.31
CA ILE A 334 14.11 8.44 14.05
C ILE A 334 15.61 8.23 14.33
N LYS A 335 15.94 7.18 15.08
CA LYS A 335 17.32 6.96 15.56
C LYS A 335 18.06 5.84 14.81
N ASP A 336 17.37 5.09 13.98
CA ASP A 336 17.90 3.91 13.32
C ASP A 336 17.48 3.91 11.83
N LEU A 337 18.47 3.98 10.93
CA LEU A 337 18.24 4.02 9.48
C LEU A 337 17.64 2.72 8.94
N ARG A 338 17.85 1.59 9.62
CA ARG A 338 17.35 0.28 9.18
C ARG A 338 15.83 0.22 9.12
N LEU A 339 15.15 0.98 9.98
CA LEU A 339 13.68 1.09 10.00
C LEU A 339 13.09 1.53 8.65
N PHE A 340 13.85 2.28 7.85
CA PHE A 340 13.39 2.70 6.53
C PHE A 340 13.42 1.57 5.47
N SER A 341 14.12 0.49 5.73
CA SER A 341 14.27 -0.63 4.78
C SER A 341 13.67 -1.95 5.27
N GLU A 342 13.34 -2.08 6.56
CA GLU A 342 12.81 -3.31 7.16
C GLU A 342 11.33 -3.57 6.85
N ASN A 343 10.61 -2.59 6.32
CA ASN A 343 9.18 -2.67 5.98
C ASN A 343 8.29 -3.11 7.18
N ASP A 344 8.64 -2.71 8.40
CA ASP A 344 7.85 -3.00 9.60
C ASP A 344 6.57 -2.18 9.60
N THR A 345 5.42 -2.86 9.55
CA THR A 345 4.10 -2.21 9.50
C THR A 345 3.81 -1.38 10.75
N ARG A 346 4.35 -1.74 11.94
CA ARG A 346 4.21 -0.98 13.18
C ARG A 346 4.95 0.36 13.11
N PHE A 347 6.07 0.40 12.38
CA PHE A 347 6.79 1.63 12.10
C PHE A 347 6.03 2.47 11.07
N LEU A 348 5.62 1.87 9.97
CA LEU A 348 4.94 2.58 8.88
C LEU A 348 3.57 3.14 9.29
N SER A 349 2.82 2.43 10.14
CA SER A 349 1.51 2.91 10.62
C SER A 349 1.58 4.18 11.47
N GLN A 350 2.77 4.58 11.95
CA GLN A 350 2.96 5.86 12.66
C GLN A 350 2.91 7.08 11.72
N PHE A 351 2.96 6.86 10.40
CA PHE A 351 2.93 7.90 9.37
C PHE A 351 1.59 7.88 8.63
N GLU A 352 0.50 7.87 9.39
CA GLU A 352 -0.84 8.02 8.81
C GLU A 352 -0.90 9.33 8.03
N THR A 353 -1.24 9.22 6.76
CA THR A 353 -1.39 10.39 5.90
C THR A 353 -2.73 11.02 6.17
N GLU A 354 -2.73 12.23 6.67
CA GLU A 354 -3.86 13.11 6.45
C GLU A 354 -4.11 13.20 4.94
N LEU A 355 -5.36 12.99 4.54
CA LEU A 355 -5.80 13.24 3.17
C LEU A 355 -5.67 14.75 2.94
N ILE A 356 -4.59 15.17 2.29
CA ILE A 356 -4.44 16.52 1.75
C ILE A 356 -4.78 16.47 0.27
#